data_3163f5e496586c00563248e6f15733e9
#
_entry.id   3163f5e496586c00563248e6f15733e9
#
_cell.length_a   1.000
_cell.length_b   1.000
_cell.length_c   1.000
_cell.angle_alpha   90.00
_cell.angle_beta   90.00
_cell.angle_gamma   90.00
#
_symmetry.space_group_name_H-M   'P 1'
#
loop_
_entity.id
_entity.type
_entity.pdbx_description
1 polymer ?
#
loop_
_entity_poly.entity_id
_entity_poly.type
_entity_poly.pdbx_seq_one_letter_code
_entity_poly.pdbx_strand_id
1 'polypeptide(L)'
;MKIYRYLLVWAIALAFATAAFSQDVKTDYDHHANFERYHTYYWQSVKTDDPLWQSRVQDAVDHALQAKGWQRVDSNGDVAVGAVGAVHNQREYQTFYDGFGGWRWGGFGREATTTVQNYQIGTVVVDLYDTQSKSLIWRGSASDTLSSKPEKNENKLDKAVDKMFKDFPPNK
;
A
#
# COMPACT_ATOMS: atom_id res chain seq x y z
N MET A 1 -26.69 28.67 -28.94
CA MET A 1 -25.22 28.56 -29.05
C MET A 1 -24.45 28.63 -27.73
N LYS A 2 -24.99 29.15 -26.62
CA LYS A 2 -24.26 29.24 -25.33
C LYS A 2 -24.25 27.92 -24.53
N ILE A 3 -25.29 27.09 -24.65
CA ILE A 3 -25.44 25.83 -23.91
C ILE A 3 -24.41 24.76 -24.32
N TYR A 4 -24.07 24.67 -25.60
CA TYR A 4 -23.06 23.71 -26.10
C TYR A 4 -21.64 24.01 -25.59
N ARG A 5 -21.33 25.26 -25.26
CA ARG A 5 -20.02 25.65 -24.71
C ARG A 5 -19.83 25.13 -23.26
N TYR A 6 -20.91 25.13 -22.49
CA TYR A 6 -20.87 24.61 -21.11
C TYR A 6 -20.82 23.04 -21.06
N LEU A 7 -21.53 22.39 -21.99
CA LEU A 7 -21.47 20.94 -22.11
C LEU A 7 -20.07 20.45 -22.51
N LEU A 8 -19.36 21.19 -23.35
CA LEU A 8 -18.00 20.86 -23.78
C LEU A 8 -16.99 21.03 -22.64
N VAL A 9 -17.15 22.02 -21.79
CA VAL A 9 -16.30 22.25 -20.60
C VAL A 9 -16.52 21.15 -19.56
N TRP A 10 -17.74 20.67 -19.34
CA TRP A 10 -18.05 19.57 -18.43
C TRP A 10 -17.54 18.21 -18.94
N ALA A 11 -17.55 17.98 -20.25
CA ALA A 11 -17.01 16.77 -20.85
C ALA A 11 -15.48 16.69 -20.72
N ILE A 12 -14.76 17.80 -20.79
CA ILE A 12 -13.31 17.86 -20.59
C ILE A 12 -12.92 17.66 -19.12
N ALA A 13 -13.74 18.13 -18.18
CA ALA A 13 -13.50 17.94 -16.75
C ALA A 13 -13.62 16.46 -16.29
N LEU A 14 -14.42 15.65 -17.01
CA LEU A 14 -14.55 14.21 -16.71
C LEU A 14 -13.42 13.34 -17.26
N ALA A 15 -12.60 13.86 -18.19
CA ALA A 15 -11.53 13.09 -18.84
C ALA A 15 -10.24 12.98 -18.01
N PHE A 16 -10.13 13.68 -16.88
CA PHE A 16 -9.01 13.56 -15.93
C PHE A 16 -9.29 12.59 -14.79
N ALA A 17 -10.00 11.49 -15.05
CA ALA A 17 -9.95 10.35 -14.17
C ALA A 17 -8.54 9.73 -14.27
N THR A 18 -7.59 10.29 -13.52
CA THR A 18 -6.27 9.69 -13.34
C THR A 18 -6.46 8.28 -12.83
N ALA A 19 -5.96 7.29 -13.57
CA ALA A 19 -5.83 5.94 -13.07
C ALA A 19 -5.02 6.01 -11.76
N ALA A 20 -5.72 6.01 -10.64
CA ALA A 20 -5.10 5.89 -9.35
C ALA A 20 -4.56 4.46 -9.30
N PHE A 21 -3.25 4.29 -9.44
CA PHE A 21 -2.59 3.05 -9.06
C PHE A 21 -2.92 2.83 -7.59
N SER A 22 -3.87 1.95 -7.34
CA SER A 22 -4.35 1.68 -5.99
C SER A 22 -3.31 0.82 -5.30
N GLN A 23 -2.78 1.33 -4.18
CA GLN A 23 -2.05 0.50 -3.23
C GLN A 23 -2.94 -0.67 -2.82
N ASP A 24 -2.42 -1.89 -2.89
CA ASP A 24 -3.13 -3.07 -2.36
C ASP A 24 -2.94 -3.09 -0.84
N VAL A 25 -4.00 -2.73 -0.12
CA VAL A 25 -4.02 -2.70 1.35
C VAL A 25 -5.04 -3.69 1.85
N LYS A 26 -4.62 -4.56 2.78
CA LYS A 26 -5.45 -5.58 3.41
C LYS A 26 -5.28 -5.50 4.92
N THR A 27 -6.38 -5.70 5.64
CA THR A 27 -6.39 -5.78 7.09
C THR A 27 -7.21 -6.97 7.53
N ASP A 28 -6.82 -7.56 8.66
CA ASP A 28 -7.53 -8.66 9.31
C ASP A 28 -7.36 -8.54 10.82
N TYR A 29 -8.30 -9.05 11.60
CA TYR A 29 -8.26 -8.94 13.06
C TYR A 29 -9.00 -10.08 13.76
N ASP A 30 -8.65 -10.33 15.01
CA ASP A 30 -9.37 -11.27 15.88
C ASP A 30 -10.70 -10.65 16.33
N HIS A 31 -11.80 -11.22 15.85
CA HIS A 31 -13.17 -10.79 16.20
C HIS A 31 -13.52 -10.96 17.68
N HIS A 32 -12.73 -11.72 18.45
CA HIS A 32 -12.88 -11.90 19.89
C HIS A 32 -12.06 -10.90 20.70
N ALA A 33 -11.13 -10.18 20.07
CA ALA A 33 -10.33 -9.17 20.75
C ALA A 33 -11.18 -7.97 21.19
N ASN A 34 -10.95 -7.50 22.41
CA ASN A 34 -11.56 -6.26 22.91
C ASN A 34 -10.58 -5.11 22.75
N PHE A 35 -10.70 -4.37 21.67
CA PHE A 35 -9.80 -3.25 21.35
C PHE A 35 -9.95 -2.06 22.29
N GLU A 36 -11.07 -1.91 22.98
CA GLU A 36 -11.31 -0.81 23.92
C GLU A 36 -10.37 -0.84 25.14
N ARG A 37 -9.80 -2.00 25.45
CA ARG A 37 -8.90 -2.17 26.60
C ARG A 37 -7.44 -1.80 26.29
N TYR A 38 -7.08 -1.61 24.99
CA TYR A 38 -5.71 -1.33 24.61
C TYR A 38 -5.51 0.18 24.44
N HIS A 39 -4.52 0.71 25.19
CA HIS A 39 -4.19 2.13 25.19
C HIS A 39 -2.70 2.40 25.00
N THR A 40 -1.87 1.38 25.25
CA THR A 40 -0.42 1.48 25.18
C THR A 40 0.18 0.42 24.28
N TYR A 41 1.25 0.79 23.57
CA TYR A 41 1.98 -0.15 22.73
C TYR A 41 3.48 0.05 22.84
N TYR A 42 4.24 -0.99 22.55
CA TYR A 42 5.69 -0.93 22.43
C TYR A 42 6.15 -1.71 21.19
N TRP A 43 7.30 -1.34 20.66
CA TRP A 43 7.90 -2.04 19.54
C TRP A 43 8.63 -3.29 19.99
N GLN A 44 8.20 -4.45 19.49
CA GLN A 44 8.89 -5.71 19.71
C GLN A 44 9.96 -5.93 18.64
N SER A 45 9.67 -5.64 17.38
CA SER A 45 10.63 -5.77 16.28
C SER A 45 10.20 -5.00 15.04
N VAL A 46 11.20 -4.46 14.33
CA VAL A 46 11.04 -3.99 12.95
C VAL A 46 12.15 -4.63 12.11
N LYS A 47 11.78 -5.27 11.02
CA LYS A 47 12.72 -5.91 10.10
C LYS A 47 12.49 -5.40 8.69
N THR A 48 13.53 -4.85 8.08
CA THR A 48 13.53 -4.38 6.69
C THR A 48 14.83 -4.80 6.01
N ASP A 49 14.79 -4.95 4.70
CA ASP A 49 15.99 -5.26 3.91
C ASP A 49 17.02 -4.11 3.95
N ASP A 50 16.53 -2.87 4.03
CA ASP A 50 17.35 -1.66 4.19
C ASP A 50 17.11 -1.05 5.57
N PRO A 51 18.15 -0.92 6.41
CA PRO A 51 18.03 -0.35 7.76
C PRO A 51 17.44 1.07 7.82
N LEU A 52 17.61 1.87 6.77
CA LEU A 52 17.03 3.21 6.70
C LEU A 52 15.50 3.20 6.69
N TRP A 53 14.89 2.09 6.29
CA TRP A 53 13.45 1.94 6.29
C TRP A 53 12.86 1.53 7.64
N GLN A 54 13.69 1.06 8.58
CA GLN A 54 13.19 0.69 9.91
C GLN A 54 12.57 1.88 10.64
N SER A 55 13.31 3.01 10.70
CA SER A 55 12.78 4.22 11.33
C SER A 55 11.55 4.76 10.61
N ARG A 56 11.55 4.79 9.28
CA ARG A 56 10.41 5.27 8.49
C ARG A 56 9.14 4.45 8.74
N VAL A 57 9.29 3.11 8.79
CA VAL A 57 8.15 2.22 9.12
C VAL A 57 7.67 2.47 10.55
N GLN A 58 8.59 2.62 11.51
CA GLN A 58 8.21 2.94 12.88
C GLN A 58 7.48 4.27 12.97
N ASP A 59 8.02 5.32 12.37
CA ASP A 59 7.46 6.67 12.43
C ASP A 59 6.05 6.71 11.82
N ALA A 60 5.84 6.06 10.67
CA ALA A 60 4.53 5.99 10.03
C ALA A 60 3.49 5.25 10.89
N VAL A 61 3.87 4.10 11.47
CA VAL A 61 2.97 3.32 12.34
C VAL A 61 2.72 4.04 13.67
N ASP A 62 3.74 4.65 14.25
CA ASP A 62 3.60 5.44 15.48
C ASP A 62 2.62 6.60 15.27
N HIS A 63 2.76 7.31 14.16
CA HIS A 63 1.84 8.38 13.79
C HIS A 63 0.39 7.87 13.69
N ALA A 64 0.19 6.73 13.01
CA ALA A 64 -1.13 6.15 12.84
C ALA A 64 -1.75 5.69 14.18
N LEU A 65 -1.01 5.00 15.04
CA LEU A 65 -1.49 4.52 16.34
C LEU A 65 -1.77 5.70 17.31
N GLN A 66 -0.89 6.71 17.33
CA GLN A 66 -1.08 7.91 18.14
C GLN A 66 -2.31 8.71 17.70
N ALA A 67 -2.56 8.81 16.40
CA ALA A 67 -3.78 9.43 15.86
C ALA A 67 -5.06 8.69 16.30
N LYS A 68 -4.95 7.41 16.67
CA LYS A 68 -6.04 6.59 17.24
C LYS A 68 -6.10 6.67 18.79
N GLY A 69 -5.27 7.49 19.39
CA GLY A 69 -5.25 7.73 20.85
C GLY A 69 -4.39 6.74 21.64
N TRP A 70 -3.63 5.87 20.96
CA TRP A 70 -2.72 4.94 21.62
C TRP A 70 -1.39 5.63 21.97
N GLN A 71 -0.77 5.23 23.07
CA GLN A 71 0.48 5.81 23.55
C GLN A 71 1.64 4.81 23.43
N ARG A 72 2.75 5.27 22.85
CA ARG A 72 3.99 4.50 22.83
C ARG A 72 4.64 4.49 24.20
N VAL A 73 5.07 3.31 24.63
CA VAL A 73 5.89 3.10 25.83
C VAL A 73 7.15 2.31 25.47
N ASP A 74 8.16 2.32 26.32
CA ASP A 74 9.43 1.63 26.03
C ASP A 74 9.30 0.10 26.13
N SER A 75 8.46 -0.37 27.06
CA SER A 75 8.23 -1.79 27.31
C SER A 75 6.92 -2.00 28.08
N ASN A 76 6.45 -3.25 28.12
CA ASN A 76 5.28 -3.66 28.92
C ASN A 76 3.98 -2.90 28.58
N GLY A 77 3.84 -2.43 27.34
CA GLY A 77 2.56 -1.92 26.85
C GLY A 77 1.53 -3.03 26.71
N ASP A 78 0.27 -2.64 26.53
CA ASP A 78 -0.85 -3.58 26.32
C ASP A 78 -0.65 -4.39 25.05
N VAL A 79 -0.02 -3.78 24.04
CA VAL A 79 0.17 -4.36 22.70
C VAL A 79 1.65 -4.31 22.31
N ALA A 80 2.15 -5.43 21.79
CA ALA A 80 3.45 -5.51 21.13
C ALA A 80 3.28 -5.34 19.63
N VAL A 81 4.05 -4.42 19.04
CA VAL A 81 4.02 -4.12 17.61
C VAL A 81 5.20 -4.79 16.91
N GLY A 82 4.91 -5.55 15.86
CA GLY A 82 5.90 -6.07 14.94
C GLY A 82 5.69 -5.51 13.55
N ALA A 83 6.76 -5.22 12.82
CA ALA A 83 6.66 -4.87 11.41
C ALA A 83 7.75 -5.55 10.57
N VAL A 84 7.38 -5.90 9.34
CA VAL A 84 8.30 -6.44 8.33
C VAL A 84 8.10 -5.65 7.05
N GLY A 85 9.21 -5.11 6.52
CA GLY A 85 9.25 -4.52 5.18
C GLY A 85 10.17 -5.32 4.27
N ALA A 86 9.70 -5.66 3.08
CA ALA A 86 10.47 -6.39 2.08
C ALA A 86 10.33 -5.78 0.70
N VAL A 87 11.37 -5.93 -0.12
CA VAL A 87 11.35 -5.52 -1.52
C VAL A 87 11.60 -6.72 -2.40
N HIS A 88 10.77 -6.92 -3.41
CA HIS A 88 10.97 -7.97 -4.40
C HIS A 88 10.82 -7.43 -5.83
N ASN A 89 11.53 -8.05 -6.76
CA ASN A 89 11.46 -7.71 -8.16
C ASN A 89 10.33 -8.49 -8.83
N GLN A 90 9.44 -7.79 -9.52
CA GLN A 90 8.40 -8.38 -10.35
C GLN A 90 8.70 -8.12 -11.82
N ARG A 91 8.51 -9.13 -12.64
CA ARG A 91 8.64 -9.04 -14.10
C ARG A 91 7.26 -9.13 -14.73
N GLU A 92 6.95 -8.17 -15.57
CA GLU A 92 5.76 -8.20 -16.38
C GLU A 92 6.15 -8.31 -17.85
N TYR A 93 5.50 -9.25 -18.56
CA TYR A 93 5.67 -9.47 -19.98
C TYR A 93 4.45 -8.89 -20.69
N GLN A 94 4.65 -7.78 -21.43
CA GLN A 94 3.63 -7.22 -22.28
C GLN A 94 3.96 -7.61 -23.73
N THR A 95 3.09 -8.43 -24.32
CA THR A 95 3.19 -8.78 -25.73
C THR A 95 2.17 -7.96 -26.50
N PHE A 96 2.65 -7.03 -27.31
CA PHE A 96 1.82 -6.28 -28.23
C PHE A 96 1.80 -7.02 -29.58
N TYR A 97 0.61 -7.42 -30.00
CA TYR A 97 0.38 -7.87 -31.35
C TYR A 97 -0.03 -6.65 -32.17
N ASP A 98 0.88 -6.10 -32.96
CA ASP A 98 0.53 -5.09 -33.94
C ASP A 98 -0.36 -5.70 -35.03
N GLY A 99 -1.65 -5.72 -34.74
CA GLY A 99 -2.70 -6.22 -35.63
C GLY A 99 -3.23 -5.18 -36.60
N PHE A 100 -2.41 -4.21 -37.04
CA PHE A 100 -2.81 -3.30 -38.09
C PHE A 100 -2.26 -3.77 -39.45
N GLY A 101 -2.65 -4.98 -39.82
CA GLY A 101 -2.48 -5.52 -41.19
C GLY A 101 -3.67 -5.12 -42.06
N GLY A 102 -3.52 -4.07 -42.83
CA GLY A 102 -4.52 -3.65 -43.77
C GLY A 102 -4.91 -4.81 -44.69
N TRP A 103 -6.19 -5.00 -44.87
CA TRP A 103 -6.88 -6.04 -45.68
C TRP A 103 -6.45 -6.08 -47.16
N ARG A 104 -5.45 -5.39 -47.62
CA ARG A 104 -5.26 -5.21 -49.05
C ARG A 104 -3.95 -5.73 -49.67
N TRP A 105 -2.95 -6.13 -48.89
CA TRP A 105 -1.70 -6.66 -49.40
C TRP A 105 -1.18 -7.81 -48.54
N GLY A 106 -1.15 -8.99 -49.11
CA GLY A 106 -0.58 -10.17 -48.49
C GLY A 106 0.90 -9.94 -48.14
N GLY A 107 1.18 -9.70 -46.88
CA GLY A 107 2.52 -9.58 -46.35
C GLY A 107 2.58 -10.35 -45.03
N PHE A 108 3.29 -11.45 -45.03
CA PHE A 108 3.66 -12.22 -43.84
C PHE A 108 4.62 -11.39 -43.00
N GLY A 109 4.16 -10.97 -41.83
CA GLY A 109 5.00 -10.26 -40.86
C GLY A 109 4.20 -9.97 -39.61
N ARG A 110 3.94 -10.99 -38.78
CA ARG A 110 3.50 -10.82 -37.42
C ARG A 110 4.77 -10.60 -36.59
N GLU A 111 5.20 -9.39 -36.47
CA GLU A 111 6.19 -9.04 -35.45
C GLU A 111 5.46 -8.89 -34.11
N ALA A 112 5.66 -9.85 -33.23
CA ALA A 112 5.23 -9.75 -31.85
C ALA A 112 6.38 -9.10 -31.07
N THR A 113 6.21 -7.85 -30.68
CA THR A 113 7.18 -7.18 -29.79
C THR A 113 6.82 -7.50 -28.34
N THR A 114 7.67 -8.27 -27.68
CA THR A 114 7.53 -8.54 -26.24
C THR A 114 8.40 -7.55 -25.48
N THR A 115 7.78 -6.67 -24.73
CA THR A 115 8.47 -5.75 -23.81
C THR A 115 8.46 -6.36 -22.41
N VAL A 116 9.64 -6.52 -21.82
CA VAL A 116 9.80 -6.96 -20.43
C VAL A 116 9.96 -5.71 -19.55
N GLN A 117 9.04 -5.50 -18.65
CA GLN A 117 9.16 -4.45 -17.64
C GLN A 117 9.50 -5.09 -16.29
N ASN A 118 10.54 -4.56 -15.63
CA ASN A 118 10.92 -4.95 -14.30
C ASN A 118 10.52 -3.84 -13.34
N TYR A 119 9.72 -4.17 -12.33
CA TYR A 119 9.45 -3.22 -11.24
C TYR A 119 9.82 -3.83 -9.90
N GLN A 120 10.11 -2.94 -8.96
CA GLN A 120 10.27 -3.31 -7.57
C GLN A 120 8.96 -3.08 -6.83
N ILE A 121 8.51 -4.09 -6.11
CA ILE A 121 7.35 -4.03 -5.22
C ILE A 121 7.86 -3.96 -3.80
N GLY A 122 7.50 -2.89 -3.11
CA GLY A 122 7.67 -2.78 -1.66
C GLY A 122 6.43 -3.31 -0.96
N THR A 123 6.61 -4.14 0.04
CA THR A 123 5.55 -4.68 0.89
C THR A 123 5.88 -4.37 2.34
N VAL A 124 4.89 -3.89 3.10
CA VAL A 124 4.97 -3.73 4.54
C VAL A 124 3.84 -4.52 5.20
N VAL A 125 4.18 -5.24 6.28
CA VAL A 125 3.22 -5.95 7.14
C VAL A 125 3.40 -5.42 8.54
N VAL A 126 2.29 -5.07 9.21
CA VAL A 126 2.26 -4.62 10.60
C VAL A 126 1.37 -5.56 11.39
N ASP A 127 1.89 -6.09 12.47
CA ASP A 127 1.24 -7.03 13.38
C ASP A 127 1.10 -6.43 14.78
N LEU A 128 -0.07 -6.56 15.35
CA LEU A 128 -0.37 -6.16 16.72
C LEU A 128 -0.68 -7.41 17.54
N TYR A 129 0.06 -7.61 18.64
CA TYR A 129 -0.09 -8.75 19.53
C TYR A 129 -0.52 -8.28 20.92
N ASP A 130 -1.55 -8.90 21.48
CA ASP A 130 -1.87 -8.75 22.90
C ASP A 130 -0.73 -9.31 23.74
N THR A 131 -0.18 -8.49 24.64
CA THR A 131 0.98 -8.88 25.45
C THR A 131 0.67 -9.89 26.54
N GLN A 132 -0.58 -10.02 26.97
CA GLN A 132 -1.01 -10.97 27.98
C GLN A 132 -1.21 -12.36 27.37
N SER A 133 -2.03 -12.45 26.32
CA SER A 133 -2.35 -13.72 25.68
C SER A 133 -1.31 -14.18 24.65
N LYS A 134 -0.42 -13.27 24.20
CA LYS A 134 0.54 -13.47 23.11
C LYS A 134 -0.11 -13.75 21.75
N SER A 135 -1.39 -13.45 21.63
CA SER A 135 -2.16 -13.68 20.41
C SER A 135 -2.05 -12.50 19.46
N LEU A 136 -2.00 -12.79 18.16
CA LEU A 136 -2.17 -11.77 17.13
C LEU A 136 -3.62 -11.27 17.19
N ILE A 137 -3.79 -9.96 17.38
CA ILE A 137 -5.10 -9.33 17.48
C ILE A 137 -5.46 -8.54 16.23
N TRP A 138 -4.48 -8.07 15.47
CA TRP A 138 -4.68 -7.34 14.22
C TRP A 138 -3.45 -7.44 13.33
N ARG A 139 -3.71 -7.48 12.02
CA ARG A 139 -2.69 -7.44 10.97
C ARG A 139 -3.11 -6.49 9.88
N GLY A 140 -2.20 -5.61 9.46
CA GLY A 140 -2.30 -4.83 8.24
C GLY A 140 -1.18 -5.18 7.28
N SER A 141 -1.47 -5.18 5.99
CA SER A 141 -0.45 -5.33 4.95
C SER A 141 -0.72 -4.37 3.80
N ALA A 142 0.35 -3.86 3.20
CA ALA A 142 0.27 -3.04 2.01
C ALA A 142 1.39 -3.35 1.04
N SER A 143 1.07 -3.29 -0.25
CA SER A 143 2.06 -3.44 -1.33
C SER A 143 1.87 -2.34 -2.36
N ASP A 144 2.98 -1.81 -2.88
CA ASP A 144 2.99 -0.81 -3.94
C ASP A 144 4.28 -0.91 -4.77
N THR A 145 4.20 -0.49 -6.03
CA THR A 145 5.36 -0.36 -6.90
C THR A 145 6.27 0.77 -6.40
N LEU A 146 7.55 0.46 -6.25
CA LEU A 146 8.53 1.45 -5.81
C LEU A 146 8.92 2.40 -6.94
N SER A 147 9.12 3.65 -6.57
CA SER A 147 9.72 4.68 -7.41
C SER A 147 11.24 4.65 -7.27
N SER A 148 11.96 5.12 -8.29
CA SER A 148 13.39 5.40 -8.18
C SER A 148 13.74 6.58 -7.25
N LYS A 149 12.73 7.33 -6.79
CA LYS A 149 12.89 8.48 -5.88
C LYS A 149 12.50 8.08 -4.46
N PRO A 150 13.45 8.06 -3.48
CA PRO A 150 13.19 7.66 -2.10
C PRO A 150 12.05 8.43 -1.43
N GLU A 151 11.98 9.74 -1.65
CA GLU A 151 10.96 10.61 -1.04
C GLU A 151 9.53 10.23 -1.48
N LYS A 152 9.40 9.75 -2.75
CA LYS A 152 8.10 9.25 -3.24
C LYS A 152 7.71 7.95 -2.55
N ASN A 153 8.69 7.11 -2.23
CA ASN A 153 8.44 5.83 -1.56
C ASN A 153 8.05 6.05 -0.10
N GLU A 154 8.67 7.03 0.57
CA GLU A 154 8.27 7.44 1.93
C GLU A 154 6.83 7.94 1.97
N ASN A 155 6.46 8.86 1.09
CA ASN A 155 5.06 9.32 0.97
C ASN A 155 4.07 8.19 0.63
N LYS A 156 4.52 7.15 -0.10
CA LYS A 156 3.70 5.96 -0.37
C LYS A 156 3.54 5.10 0.86
N LEU A 157 4.60 4.93 1.66
CA LEU A 157 4.54 4.22 2.93
C LEU A 157 3.55 4.88 3.88
N ASP A 158 3.64 6.19 4.09
CA ASP A 158 2.73 6.94 4.96
C ASP A 158 1.27 6.73 4.55
N LYS A 159 0.97 6.92 3.25
CA LYS A 159 -0.38 6.70 2.72
C LYS A 159 -0.85 5.26 2.86
N ALA A 160 0.04 4.29 2.74
CA ALA A 160 -0.28 2.88 2.89
C ALA A 160 -0.63 2.56 4.35
N VAL A 161 0.16 3.06 5.29
CA VAL A 161 -0.09 2.90 6.72
C VAL A 161 -1.37 3.62 7.13
N ASP A 162 -1.58 4.86 6.70
CA ASP A 162 -2.84 5.58 6.94
C ASP A 162 -4.06 4.79 6.47
N LYS A 163 -3.98 4.18 5.28
CA LYS A 163 -5.07 3.33 4.76
C LYS A 163 -5.26 2.07 5.57
N MET A 164 -4.18 1.40 6.04
CA MET A 164 -4.28 0.23 6.91
C MET A 164 -5.02 0.56 8.21
N PHE A 165 -4.70 1.71 8.82
CA PHE A 165 -5.27 2.13 10.10
C PHE A 165 -6.55 2.97 9.96
N LYS A 166 -7.07 3.16 8.74
CA LYS A 166 -8.27 3.98 8.51
C LYS A 166 -9.44 3.55 9.39
N ASP A 167 -9.75 2.27 9.37
CA ASP A 167 -10.88 1.67 10.09
C ASP A 167 -10.43 0.97 11.40
N PHE A 168 -9.25 1.34 11.91
CA PHE A 168 -8.73 0.87 13.20
C PHE A 168 -9.11 1.83 14.34
N PRO A 169 -9.43 1.35 15.58
CA PRO A 169 -9.68 -0.05 15.89
C PRO A 169 -10.96 -0.55 15.20
N PRO A 170 -11.01 -1.84 14.81
CA PRO A 170 -12.18 -2.38 14.16
C PRO A 170 -13.39 -2.33 15.09
N ASN A 171 -14.50 -1.82 14.58
CA ASN A 171 -15.78 -1.82 15.29
C ASN A 171 -16.38 -3.23 15.27
N LYS A 172 -16.96 -3.65 16.40
CA LYS A 172 -17.74 -4.90 16.49
C LYS A 172 -19.03 -4.80 15.72
#